data_60ee8f0ec4b0eab255e2495b829ef87b
#
_entry.id   60ee8f0ec4b0eab255e2495b829ef87b
#
_cell.length_a   1.000
_cell.length_b   1.000
_cell.length_c   1.000
_cell.angle_alpha   90.00
_cell.angle_beta   90.00
_cell.angle_gamma   90.00
#
_symmetry.space_group_name_H-M   'P 1'
#
loop_
_entity.id
_entity.type
_entity.pdbx_description
1 polymer ?
#
loop_
_entity_poly.entity_id
_entity_poly.type
_entity_poly.pdbx_seq_one_letter_code
_entity_poly.pdbx_strand_id
1 'polypeptide(L)'
;YVPAFRLGEPMEGGAVGEVIESRDPSLAPGDMVLHMMGWRDEAVLPGPAAYKLPTIPGIEPQAFLGNLGLTGGTAYFGLLDAAQAKAGDIVFVSAAAGAVGSAVVQIAKAK
;
A
#
# COMPACT_ATOMS: atom_id res chain seq x y z
N TYR A 1 -1.54 12.57 -14.25
CA TYR A 1 -2.32 11.50 -14.87
C TYR A 1 -3.66 11.28 -14.17
N VAL A 2 -3.85 11.81 -12.98
CA VAL A 2 -5.10 11.73 -12.22
C VAL A 2 -5.75 13.11 -12.28
N PRO A 3 -7.09 13.22 -12.41
CA PRO A 3 -7.80 14.49 -12.33
C PRO A 3 -7.47 15.22 -11.03
N ALA A 4 -7.49 16.55 -11.05
CA ALA A 4 -7.30 17.34 -9.85
C ALA A 4 -8.42 17.03 -8.84
N PHE A 5 -8.07 17.02 -7.55
CA PHE A 5 -9.04 16.86 -6.48
C PHE A 5 -10.08 17.98 -6.52
N ARG A 6 -11.33 17.64 -6.21
CA ARG A 6 -12.41 18.59 -6.16
C ARG A 6 -12.52 19.21 -4.77
N LEU A 7 -12.68 20.51 -4.72
CA LEU A 7 -12.91 21.22 -3.46
C LEU A 7 -14.23 20.79 -2.85
N GLY A 8 -14.23 20.51 -1.55
CA GLY A 8 -15.42 20.07 -0.80
C GLY A 8 -15.73 18.57 -0.91
N GLU A 9 -14.92 17.79 -1.62
CA GLU A 9 -15.01 16.33 -1.69
C GLU A 9 -13.86 15.67 -0.94
N PRO A 10 -14.03 14.43 -0.40
CA PRO A 10 -12.93 13.67 0.19
C PRO A 10 -11.82 13.42 -0.83
N MET A 11 -10.57 13.53 -0.41
CA MET A 11 -9.43 13.21 -1.27
C MET A 11 -9.44 11.72 -1.60
N GLU A 12 -9.35 11.39 -2.87
CA GLU A 12 -9.21 10.01 -3.33
C GLU A 12 -7.86 9.42 -2.94
N GLY A 13 -7.82 8.13 -2.70
CA GLY A 13 -6.60 7.40 -2.37
C GLY A 13 -6.85 6.16 -1.54
N GLY A 14 -5.79 5.41 -1.31
CA GLY A 14 -5.81 4.26 -0.42
C GLY A 14 -6.01 4.67 1.03
N ALA A 15 -6.84 3.92 1.74
CA ALA A 15 -7.02 4.06 3.17
C ALA A 15 -7.12 2.67 3.83
N VAL A 16 -6.66 2.59 5.07
CA VAL A 16 -6.83 1.42 5.93
C VAL A 16 -7.90 1.75 6.96
N GLY A 17 -8.82 0.84 7.15
CA GLY A 17 -9.90 0.99 8.12
C GLY A 17 -10.22 -0.31 8.83
N GLU A 18 -10.90 -0.20 9.95
CA GLU A 18 -11.46 -1.33 10.70
C GLU A 18 -12.91 -1.55 10.28
N VAL A 19 -13.28 -2.79 10.03
CA VAL A 19 -14.68 -3.16 9.76
C VAL A 19 -15.49 -3.01 11.04
N ILE A 20 -16.46 -2.10 11.03
CA ILE A 20 -17.39 -1.90 12.17
C ILE A 20 -18.58 -2.84 12.03
N GLU A 21 -19.13 -2.94 10.82
CA GLU A 21 -20.27 -3.81 10.48
C GLU A 21 -20.10 -4.37 9.08
N SER A 22 -20.48 -5.63 8.86
CA SER A 22 -20.42 -6.24 7.54
C SER A 22 -21.65 -7.14 7.28
N ARG A 23 -22.10 -7.14 6.01
CA ARG A 23 -23.04 -8.12 5.46
C ARG A 23 -22.33 -9.12 4.54
N ASP A 24 -21.03 -8.92 4.29
CA ASP A 24 -20.22 -9.84 3.52
C ASP A 24 -19.66 -10.93 4.45
N PRO A 25 -19.92 -12.22 4.16
CA PRO A 25 -19.50 -13.32 5.04
C PRO A 25 -17.97 -13.49 5.13
N SER A 26 -17.21 -12.87 4.24
CA SER A 26 -15.74 -12.89 4.26
C SER A 26 -15.12 -11.84 5.20
N LEU A 27 -15.93 -10.91 5.70
CA LEU A 27 -15.50 -9.78 6.53
C LEU A 27 -16.26 -9.76 7.85
N ALA A 28 -15.56 -9.67 8.95
CA ALA A 28 -16.12 -9.58 10.28
C ALA A 28 -15.75 -8.24 10.94
N PRO A 29 -16.57 -7.74 11.88
CA PRO A 29 -16.19 -6.62 12.73
C PRO A 29 -14.83 -6.86 13.40
N GLY A 30 -13.97 -5.84 13.38
CA GLY A 30 -12.59 -5.93 13.85
C GLY A 30 -11.56 -6.31 12.77
N ASP A 31 -11.98 -6.75 11.59
CA ASP A 31 -11.06 -7.00 10.48
C ASP A 31 -10.48 -5.68 9.97
N MET A 32 -9.16 -5.67 9.74
CA MET A 32 -8.52 -4.55 9.07
C MET A 32 -8.60 -4.72 7.56
N VAL A 33 -8.97 -3.66 6.85
CA VAL A 33 -9.14 -3.68 5.39
C VAL A 33 -8.43 -2.50 4.74
N LEU A 34 -7.94 -2.73 3.52
CA LEU A 34 -7.48 -1.69 2.61
C LEU A 34 -8.58 -1.39 1.59
N HIS A 35 -8.85 -0.12 1.31
CA HIS A 35 -9.81 0.33 0.29
C HIS A 35 -9.34 1.60 -0.41
N MET A 36 -10.01 1.95 -1.53
CA MET A 36 -9.68 3.11 -2.35
C MET A 36 -10.73 4.24 -2.27
N MET A 37 -11.54 4.24 -1.20
CA MET A 37 -12.62 5.24 -1.03
C MET A 37 -12.15 6.60 -0.50
N GLY A 38 -10.84 6.79 -0.42
CA GLY A 38 -10.24 8.06 0.00
C GLY A 38 -10.28 8.31 1.50
N TRP A 39 -9.89 9.51 1.88
CA TRP A 39 -9.70 9.93 3.25
C TRP A 39 -11.03 10.37 3.87
N ARG A 40 -11.54 9.57 4.78
CA ARG A 40 -12.81 9.79 5.48
C ARG A 40 -12.84 9.03 6.80
N ASP A 41 -13.68 9.47 7.72
CA ASP A 41 -13.80 8.83 9.03
C ASP A 41 -14.55 7.49 8.91
N GLU A 42 -15.55 7.42 8.04
CA GLU A 42 -16.34 6.22 7.78
C GLU A 42 -16.58 6.03 6.28
N ALA A 43 -16.60 4.77 5.84
CA ALA A 43 -16.90 4.40 4.46
C ALA A 43 -17.88 3.22 4.42
N VAL A 44 -18.87 3.31 3.54
CA VAL A 44 -19.72 2.17 3.18
C VAL A 44 -19.33 1.74 1.77
N LEU A 45 -18.92 0.49 1.62
CA LEU A 45 -18.43 -0.03 0.35
C LEU A 45 -18.88 -1.48 0.14
N PRO A 46 -18.97 -1.94 -1.13
CA PRO A 46 -19.23 -3.34 -1.42
C PRO A 46 -18.07 -4.21 -0.92
N GLY A 47 -18.37 -5.40 -0.38
CA GLY A 47 -17.37 -6.32 0.16
C GLY A 47 -16.14 -6.54 -0.73
N PRO A 48 -16.30 -6.77 -2.06
CA PRO A 48 -15.15 -6.93 -2.96
C PRO A 48 -14.23 -5.71 -3.09
N ALA A 49 -14.66 -4.53 -2.64
CA ALA A 49 -13.83 -3.31 -2.62
C ALA A 49 -13.05 -3.13 -1.30
N ALA A 50 -13.27 -4.01 -0.33
CA ALA A 50 -12.57 -4.06 0.95
C ALA A 50 -11.59 -5.23 0.95
N TYR A 51 -10.31 -4.95 0.79
CA TYR A 51 -9.27 -5.98 0.82
C TYR A 51 -8.87 -6.27 2.25
N LYS A 52 -9.26 -7.45 2.77
CA LYS A 52 -8.87 -7.87 4.12
C LYS A 52 -7.36 -7.97 4.24
N LEU A 53 -6.80 -7.30 5.21
CA LEU A 53 -5.37 -7.30 5.49
C LEU A 53 -4.99 -8.49 6.39
N PRO A 54 -3.86 -9.15 6.13
CA PRO A 54 -3.35 -10.16 7.04
C PRO A 54 -2.83 -9.50 8.32
N THR A 55 -3.06 -10.15 9.46
CA THR A 55 -2.43 -9.78 10.73
C THR A 55 -0.99 -10.30 10.74
N ILE A 56 -0.02 -9.39 10.80
CA ILE A 56 1.41 -9.73 10.89
C ILE A 56 1.92 -9.23 12.24
N PRO A 57 2.44 -10.10 13.12
CA PRO A 57 2.94 -9.70 14.42
C PRO A 57 4.01 -8.59 14.31
N GLY A 58 3.83 -7.50 15.04
CA GLY A 58 4.75 -6.35 15.04
C GLY A 58 4.66 -5.43 13.83
N ILE A 59 3.69 -5.63 12.95
CA ILE A 59 3.43 -4.77 11.78
C ILE A 59 2.08 -4.09 11.96
N GLU A 60 2.10 -2.77 11.93
CA GLU A 60 0.87 -1.97 11.95
C GLU A 60 0.18 -1.96 10.58
N PRO A 61 -1.17 -1.94 10.52
CA PRO A 61 -1.91 -1.98 9.25
C PRO A 61 -1.55 -0.85 8.28
N GLN A 62 -1.09 0.30 8.77
CA GLN A 62 -0.65 1.43 7.94
C GLN A 62 0.54 1.09 7.03
N ALA A 63 1.33 0.06 7.37
CA ALA A 63 2.43 -0.39 6.53
C ALA A 63 1.96 -0.85 5.13
N PHE A 64 0.70 -1.28 5.00
CA PHE A 64 0.09 -1.64 3.72
C PHE A 64 -0.23 -0.44 2.81
N LEU A 65 -0.22 0.78 3.34
CA LEU A 65 -0.23 2.00 2.52
C LEU A 65 1.15 2.39 1.97
N GLY A 66 2.20 1.72 2.43
CA GLY A 66 3.59 2.00 2.09
C GLY A 66 4.36 0.77 1.62
N ASN A 67 5.32 0.35 2.43
CA ASN A 67 6.29 -0.70 2.06
C ASN A 67 5.70 -2.11 1.89
N LEU A 68 4.58 -2.43 2.54
CA LEU A 68 3.85 -3.68 2.31
C LEU A 68 2.74 -3.56 1.27
N GLY A 69 2.58 -2.39 0.65
CA GLY A 69 1.60 -2.11 -0.40
C GLY A 69 2.26 -1.79 -1.73
N LEU A 70 1.61 -0.90 -2.47
CA LEU A 70 2.01 -0.53 -3.84
C LEU A 70 3.46 0.00 -3.92
N THR A 71 3.89 0.80 -2.96
CA THR A 71 5.22 1.40 -2.95
C THR A 71 6.33 0.34 -2.86
N GLY A 72 6.24 -0.54 -1.87
CA GLY A 72 7.23 -1.60 -1.70
C GLY A 72 7.16 -2.67 -2.78
N GLY A 73 5.95 -3.02 -3.24
CA GLY A 73 5.76 -3.91 -4.39
C GLY A 73 6.41 -3.36 -5.65
N THR A 74 6.20 -2.08 -5.94
CA THR A 74 6.84 -1.40 -7.08
C THR A 74 8.37 -1.44 -6.97
N ALA A 75 8.91 -1.16 -5.78
CA ALA A 75 10.34 -1.21 -5.55
C ALA A 75 10.92 -2.62 -5.73
N TYR A 76 10.26 -3.62 -5.15
CA TYR A 76 10.69 -5.02 -5.18
C TYR A 76 10.70 -5.58 -6.61
N PHE A 77 9.57 -5.52 -7.29
CA PHE A 77 9.45 -6.05 -8.66
C PHE A 77 10.24 -5.22 -9.67
N GLY A 78 10.32 -3.89 -9.48
CA GLY A 78 11.13 -3.02 -10.33
C GLY A 78 12.62 -3.35 -10.26
N LEU A 79 13.15 -3.61 -9.05
CA LEU A 79 14.55 -3.95 -8.87
C LEU A 79 14.88 -5.40 -9.27
N LEU A 80 14.09 -6.35 -8.82
CA LEU A 80 14.45 -7.77 -8.92
C LEU A 80 13.93 -8.43 -10.20
N ASP A 81 12.70 -8.10 -10.62
CA ASP A 81 12.12 -8.71 -11.82
C ASP A 81 12.42 -7.92 -13.08
N ALA A 82 12.18 -6.60 -13.07
CA ALA A 82 12.36 -5.78 -14.26
C ALA A 82 13.83 -5.45 -14.53
N ALA A 83 14.55 -4.96 -13.52
CA ALA A 83 15.98 -4.65 -13.64
C ALA A 83 16.88 -5.87 -13.46
N GLN A 84 16.36 -6.98 -12.94
CA GLN A 84 17.10 -8.23 -12.70
C GLN A 84 18.41 -8.05 -11.91
N ALA A 85 18.39 -7.14 -10.94
CA ALA A 85 19.54 -6.83 -10.12
C ALA A 85 20.05 -8.07 -9.33
N LYS A 86 21.36 -8.24 -9.28
CA LYS A 86 22.04 -9.38 -8.67
C LYS A 86 23.05 -8.91 -7.63
N ALA A 87 23.42 -9.80 -6.75
CA ALA A 87 24.51 -9.56 -5.79
C ALA A 87 25.79 -9.13 -6.51
N GLY A 88 26.39 -8.04 -6.06
CA GLY A 88 27.58 -7.44 -6.65
C GLY A 88 27.31 -6.37 -7.70
N ASP A 89 26.06 -6.16 -8.13
CA ASP A 89 25.73 -5.07 -9.04
C ASP A 89 25.84 -3.71 -8.35
N ILE A 90 26.20 -2.70 -9.14
CA ILE A 90 26.18 -1.31 -8.71
C ILE A 90 24.82 -0.73 -9.10
N VAL A 91 23.98 -0.42 -8.11
CA VAL A 91 22.64 0.09 -8.32
C VAL A 91 22.61 1.60 -8.13
N PHE A 92 22.27 2.34 -9.21
CA PHE A 92 22.00 3.77 -9.14
C PHE A 92 20.50 4.00 -9.06
N VAL A 93 20.06 4.76 -8.05
CA VAL A 93 18.65 5.06 -7.82
C VAL A 93 18.42 6.56 -7.92
N SER A 94 17.75 7.01 -8.97
CA SER A 94 17.25 8.40 -9.06
C SER A 94 16.11 8.59 -8.05
N ALA A 95 15.93 9.79 -7.52
CA ALA A 95 14.90 10.09 -6.51
C ALA A 95 14.93 9.10 -5.30
N ALA A 96 16.12 8.75 -4.83
CA ALA A 96 16.33 7.77 -3.75
C ALA A 96 15.69 8.16 -2.40
N ALA A 97 15.37 9.44 -2.20
CA ALA A 97 14.65 9.93 -1.02
C ALA A 97 13.11 9.82 -1.16
N GLY A 98 12.60 9.46 -2.35
CA GLY A 98 11.17 9.23 -2.57
C GLY A 98 10.70 7.89 -1.99
N ALA A 99 9.38 7.68 -1.95
CA ALA A 99 8.78 6.50 -1.34
C ALA A 99 9.28 5.18 -1.99
N VAL A 100 9.23 5.08 -3.31
CA VAL A 100 9.74 3.90 -4.05
C VAL A 100 11.25 3.84 -4.00
N GLY A 101 11.95 4.97 -4.27
CA GLY A 101 13.42 4.98 -4.33
C GLY A 101 14.08 4.59 -3.00
N SER A 102 13.55 5.05 -1.87
CA SER A 102 14.05 4.67 -0.55
C SER A 102 13.88 3.18 -0.26
N ALA A 103 12.78 2.58 -0.71
CA ALA A 103 12.56 1.14 -0.60
C ALA A 103 13.54 0.36 -1.51
N VAL A 104 13.76 0.82 -2.75
CA VAL A 104 14.75 0.21 -3.67
C VAL A 104 16.14 0.17 -3.04
N VAL A 105 16.61 1.29 -2.46
CA VAL A 105 17.93 1.36 -1.79
C VAL A 105 18.04 0.34 -0.66
N GLN A 106 16.99 0.20 0.15
CA GLN A 106 16.98 -0.74 1.27
C GLN A 106 16.97 -2.20 0.78
N ILE A 107 16.18 -2.52 -0.24
CA ILE A 107 16.12 -3.86 -0.82
C ILE A 107 17.45 -4.21 -1.49
N ALA A 108 18.04 -3.29 -2.25
CA ALA A 108 19.35 -3.51 -2.89
C ALA A 108 20.45 -3.77 -1.85
N LYS A 109 20.43 -3.06 -0.71
CA LYS A 109 21.39 -3.26 0.37
C LYS A 109 21.20 -4.60 1.11
N ALA A 110 19.96 -5.10 1.16
CA ALA A 110 19.64 -6.35 1.86
C ALA A 110 19.88 -7.61 1.00
N LYS A 111 20.05 -7.45 -0.29
CA LYS A 111 20.28 -8.54 -1.27
C LYS A 111 21.73 -8.60 -1.73
#